data_7e41edfcb5ea1d1ca5ff6df8cee11d1f
#
_entry.id   7e41edfcb5ea1d1ca5ff6df8cee11d1f
#
_cell.length_a   1.000
_cell.length_b   1.000
_cell.length_c   1.000
_cell.angle_alpha   90.00
_cell.angle_beta   90.00
_cell.angle_gamma   90.00
#
_symmetry.space_group_name_H-M   'P 1'
#
loop_
_entity.id
_entity.type
_entity.pdbx_description
1 polymer ?
#
loop_
_entity_poly.entity_id
_entity_poly.type
_entity_poly.pdbx_seq_one_letter_code
_entity_poly.pdbx_strand_id
1 'polypeptide(L)'
;MKKICGVLAGVLAMLAVVSFASAADPLTINGAGATFPYPLYSKWFYEYSNANPGVRFNYQSIGSGGGIKQITAGTVNFGATDAPMTEEGMKKLPGAIFHIPTALGAVVPVYNLANVASGLKLTPDVLAGIYLGKITRWNDPKLAELNKTVTLPNADIVVAHRSDGSGTTDIFTNYLTTVNTEWRAKVGRGPSVNWPVGIGGKGNEGVAGVVKQTPGAIGYVELAYAKQNKMKVASLRNKEGHFVTPTLEATSAAAAGVAKSMPADFRVSLVDAPGKESWPISGLTWILVYKDQKDEARGKAIVQFLKWAIRDGQKMEAALDYAALPKPVVEKIDVALKQISFKGKSLY
;
A
#
# COMPACT_ATOMS: atom_id res chain seq x y z
N MET A 1 -83.62 -51.62 1.97
CA MET A 1 -83.28 -51.42 3.38
C MET A 1 -81.75 -51.18 3.46
N LYS A 2 -81.37 -50.26 4.27
CA LYS A 2 -80.01 -49.81 4.68
C LYS A 2 -79.29 -48.79 3.74
N LYS A 3 -79.40 -47.53 4.18
CA LYS A 3 -78.65 -46.39 3.76
C LYS A 3 -77.21 -46.51 4.31
N ILE A 4 -76.18 -46.16 3.48
CA ILE A 4 -74.85 -45.98 3.94
C ILE A 4 -74.44 -44.53 3.54
N CYS A 5 -74.28 -43.65 4.57
CA CYS A 5 -73.75 -42.33 4.43
C CYS A 5 -72.24 -42.42 4.26
N GLY A 6 -71.70 -41.88 3.16
CA GLY A 6 -70.27 -41.71 2.97
C GLY A 6 -69.89 -40.26 3.34
N VAL A 7 -69.03 -40.12 4.35
CA VAL A 7 -68.46 -38.86 4.78
C VAL A 7 -67.31 -38.50 3.84
N LEU A 8 -67.48 -37.44 3.05
CA LEU A 8 -66.33 -36.80 2.32
C LEU A 8 -65.49 -36.00 3.29
N ALA A 9 -64.33 -36.49 3.65
CA ALA A 9 -63.29 -35.69 4.35
C ALA A 9 -62.50 -34.88 3.34
N GLY A 10 -62.75 -33.58 3.30
CA GLY A 10 -61.93 -32.62 2.51
C GLY A 10 -60.59 -32.38 3.16
N VAL A 11 -59.51 -32.87 2.54
CA VAL A 11 -58.13 -32.52 2.92
C VAL A 11 -57.80 -31.21 2.24
N LEU A 12 -57.82 -30.11 3.00
CA LEU A 12 -57.30 -28.80 2.58
C LEU A 12 -55.78 -28.85 2.65
N ALA A 13 -55.09 -29.09 1.53
CA ALA A 13 -53.62 -28.97 1.45
C ALA A 13 -53.27 -27.48 1.43
N MET A 14 -52.81 -26.96 2.56
CA MET A 14 -52.15 -25.67 2.63
C MET A 14 -50.77 -25.77 1.93
N LEU A 15 -50.69 -25.33 0.69
CA LEU A 15 -49.42 -25.06 0.01
C LEU A 15 -48.78 -23.82 0.66
N ALA A 16 -47.85 -24.06 1.59
CA ALA A 16 -46.95 -23.03 2.08
C ALA A 16 -46.02 -22.62 0.93
N VAL A 17 -46.29 -21.50 0.28
CA VAL A 17 -45.38 -20.87 -0.68
C VAL A 17 -44.23 -20.35 0.12
N VAL A 18 -43.14 -21.13 0.23
CA VAL A 18 -41.85 -20.65 0.72
C VAL A 18 -41.29 -19.74 -0.36
N SER A 19 -41.56 -18.45 -0.22
CA SER A 19 -40.90 -17.42 -1.01
C SER A 19 -39.40 -17.44 -0.65
N PHE A 20 -38.58 -18.10 -1.47
CA PHE A 20 -37.14 -17.89 -1.44
C PHE A 20 -36.94 -16.43 -1.83
N ALA A 21 -36.70 -15.58 -0.85
CA ALA A 21 -36.17 -14.24 -1.11
C ALA A 21 -34.82 -14.45 -1.80
N SER A 22 -34.79 -14.25 -3.12
CA SER A 22 -33.54 -14.20 -3.87
C SER A 22 -32.76 -13.03 -3.25
N ALA A 23 -31.68 -13.32 -2.55
CA ALA A 23 -30.78 -12.28 -2.09
C ALA A 23 -30.31 -11.53 -3.34
N ALA A 24 -30.58 -10.24 -3.41
CA ALA A 24 -30.08 -9.41 -4.51
C ALA A 24 -28.55 -9.52 -4.56
N ASP A 25 -28.00 -9.56 -5.77
CA ASP A 25 -26.56 -9.59 -5.95
C ASP A 25 -25.91 -8.40 -5.23
N PRO A 26 -24.80 -8.63 -4.50
CA PRO A 26 -24.15 -7.56 -3.77
C PRO A 26 -23.63 -6.47 -4.70
N LEU A 27 -23.78 -5.22 -4.28
CA LEU A 27 -23.23 -4.06 -4.99
C LEU A 27 -21.70 -4.21 -5.10
N THR A 28 -21.20 -4.39 -6.31
CA THR A 28 -19.77 -4.56 -6.54
C THR A 28 -19.07 -3.19 -6.70
N ILE A 29 -18.04 -2.98 -5.91
CA ILE A 29 -17.15 -1.82 -5.94
C ILE A 29 -15.81 -2.27 -6.51
N ASN A 30 -15.43 -1.76 -7.67
CA ASN A 30 -14.17 -2.09 -8.33
C ASN A 30 -13.10 -1.05 -8.01
N GLY A 31 -11.94 -1.50 -7.57
CA GLY A 31 -10.76 -0.70 -7.35
C GLY A 31 -9.52 -1.29 -8.00
N ALA A 32 -8.51 -0.47 -8.22
CA ALA A 32 -7.24 -0.93 -8.75
C ALA A 32 -6.09 -0.01 -8.29
N GLY A 33 -4.88 -0.56 -8.22
CA GLY A 33 -3.71 0.28 -7.98
C GLY A 33 -2.58 -0.38 -7.18
N ALA A 34 -2.07 0.37 -6.23
CA ALA A 34 -0.88 0.05 -5.47
C ALA A 34 -0.84 -1.38 -4.92
N THR A 35 0.34 -2.02 -5.07
CA THR A 35 0.60 -3.32 -4.44
C THR A 35 1.04 -3.17 -2.98
N PHE A 36 1.56 -2.02 -2.62
CA PHE A 36 2.01 -1.69 -1.26
C PHE A 36 0.95 -2.03 -0.19
N PRO A 37 -0.33 -1.56 -0.27
CA PRO A 37 -1.34 -1.86 0.74
C PRO A 37 -2.10 -3.18 0.49
N TYR A 38 -1.76 -3.96 -0.53
CA TYR A 38 -2.59 -5.09 -0.96
C TYR A 38 -2.85 -6.14 0.14
N PRO A 39 -1.86 -6.54 0.98
CA PRO A 39 -2.13 -7.43 2.10
C PRO A 39 -3.18 -6.89 3.07
N LEU A 40 -3.12 -5.59 3.39
CA LEU A 40 -4.08 -4.92 4.27
C LEU A 40 -5.44 -4.77 3.59
N TYR A 41 -5.47 -4.28 2.34
CA TYR A 41 -6.72 -4.07 1.60
C TYR A 41 -7.48 -5.38 1.37
N SER A 42 -6.79 -6.48 1.07
CA SER A 42 -7.42 -7.79 0.94
C SER A 42 -8.13 -8.21 2.22
N LYS A 43 -7.49 -8.00 3.39
CA LYS A 43 -8.08 -8.27 4.69
C LYS A 43 -9.26 -7.34 4.96
N TRP A 44 -9.12 -6.05 4.72
CA TRP A 44 -10.18 -5.07 4.94
C TRP A 44 -11.42 -5.33 4.08
N PHE A 45 -11.23 -5.60 2.78
CA PHE A 45 -12.35 -5.90 1.88
C PHE A 45 -13.09 -7.18 2.28
N TYR A 46 -12.35 -8.21 2.71
CA TYR A 46 -12.94 -9.45 3.21
C TYR A 46 -13.77 -9.19 4.49
N GLU A 47 -13.20 -8.55 5.50
CA GLU A 47 -13.88 -8.29 6.77
C GLU A 47 -15.07 -7.35 6.61
N TYR A 48 -14.89 -6.28 5.82
CA TYR A 48 -15.97 -5.34 5.56
C TYR A 48 -17.14 -5.98 4.81
N SER A 49 -16.86 -6.79 3.79
CA SER A 49 -17.92 -7.48 3.03
C SER A 49 -18.64 -8.52 3.87
N ASN A 50 -17.94 -9.21 4.79
CA ASN A 50 -18.59 -10.14 5.72
C ASN A 50 -19.54 -9.42 6.69
N ALA A 51 -19.14 -8.23 7.19
CA ALA A 51 -19.99 -7.41 8.04
C ALA A 51 -21.10 -6.68 7.27
N ASN A 52 -20.97 -6.53 5.96
CA ASN A 52 -21.90 -5.82 5.07
C ASN A 52 -22.19 -6.65 3.81
N PRO A 53 -23.01 -7.72 3.90
CA PRO A 53 -23.20 -8.69 2.80
C PRO A 53 -23.77 -8.10 1.51
N GLY A 54 -24.39 -6.90 1.59
CA GLY A 54 -24.90 -6.16 0.43
C GLY A 54 -23.83 -5.45 -0.41
N VAL A 55 -22.55 -5.47 0.00
CA VAL A 55 -21.46 -4.79 -0.69
C VAL A 55 -20.25 -5.71 -0.83
N ARG A 56 -19.67 -5.75 -2.04
CA ARG A 56 -18.46 -6.51 -2.34
C ARG A 56 -17.40 -5.61 -2.96
N PHE A 57 -16.19 -5.66 -2.43
CA PHE A 57 -15.04 -4.98 -3.01
C PHE A 57 -14.21 -5.94 -3.86
N ASN A 58 -13.88 -5.52 -5.08
CA ASN A 58 -12.97 -6.21 -5.97
C ASN A 58 -11.78 -5.28 -6.25
N TYR A 59 -10.55 -5.73 -5.94
CA TYR A 59 -9.35 -4.92 -6.07
C TYR A 59 -8.29 -5.60 -6.92
N GLN A 60 -7.79 -4.86 -7.92
CA GLN A 60 -6.71 -5.31 -8.78
C GLN A 60 -5.39 -4.67 -8.34
N SER A 61 -4.49 -5.47 -7.78
CA SER A 61 -3.15 -5.07 -7.37
C SER A 61 -2.22 -5.02 -8.60
N ILE A 62 -2.16 -3.86 -9.27
CA ILE A 62 -1.47 -3.66 -10.56
C ILE A 62 -0.45 -2.52 -10.56
N GLY A 63 -0.10 -2.02 -9.36
CA GLY A 63 0.79 -0.88 -9.15
C GLY A 63 0.08 0.47 -9.22
N SER A 64 0.65 1.47 -8.55
CA SER A 64 0.09 2.82 -8.42
C SER A 64 -0.18 3.47 -9.79
N GLY A 65 0.74 3.31 -10.75
CA GLY A 65 0.55 3.83 -12.10
C GLY A 65 -0.66 3.23 -12.81
N GLY A 66 -0.92 1.92 -12.60
CA GLY A 66 -2.12 1.25 -13.10
C GLY A 66 -3.40 1.79 -12.47
N GLY A 67 -3.39 1.99 -11.14
CA GLY A 67 -4.51 2.57 -10.40
C GLY A 67 -4.86 3.98 -10.84
N ILE A 68 -3.85 4.86 -10.98
CA ILE A 68 -4.03 6.22 -11.48
C ILE A 68 -4.61 6.20 -12.90
N LYS A 69 -4.10 5.34 -13.79
CA LYS A 69 -4.64 5.22 -15.15
C LYS A 69 -6.10 4.78 -15.16
N GLN A 70 -6.47 3.78 -14.38
CA GLN A 70 -7.83 3.25 -14.36
C GLN A 70 -8.84 4.22 -13.75
N ILE A 71 -8.49 4.91 -12.65
CA ILE A 71 -9.39 5.92 -12.07
C ILE A 71 -9.55 7.13 -13.01
N THR A 72 -8.48 7.54 -13.70
CA THR A 72 -8.53 8.61 -14.70
C THR A 72 -9.43 8.23 -15.89
N ALA A 73 -9.36 6.99 -16.35
CA ALA A 73 -10.20 6.47 -17.43
C ALA A 73 -11.66 6.18 -16.97
N GLY A 74 -11.94 6.23 -15.66
CA GLY A 74 -13.25 5.94 -15.11
C GLY A 74 -13.67 4.46 -15.20
N THR A 75 -12.70 3.55 -15.31
CA THR A 75 -12.93 2.09 -15.39
C THR A 75 -13.05 1.43 -14.02
N VAL A 76 -12.72 2.14 -12.95
CA VAL A 76 -12.86 1.71 -11.56
C VAL A 76 -13.58 2.77 -10.72
N ASN A 77 -14.12 2.36 -9.57
CA ASN A 77 -14.83 3.24 -8.66
C ASN A 77 -13.85 4.00 -7.72
N PHE A 78 -12.68 3.42 -7.44
CA PHE A 78 -11.59 4.04 -6.72
C PHE A 78 -10.25 3.59 -7.25
N GLY A 79 -9.23 4.45 -7.14
CA GLY A 79 -7.84 4.08 -7.39
C GLY A 79 -7.08 3.89 -6.08
N ALA A 80 -5.87 3.31 -6.12
CA ALA A 80 -4.96 3.31 -4.99
C ALA A 80 -3.53 3.62 -5.44
N THR A 81 -2.82 4.41 -4.64
CA THR A 81 -1.45 4.85 -4.96
C THR A 81 -0.66 5.12 -3.68
N ASP A 82 0.67 4.84 -3.73
CA ASP A 82 1.63 5.24 -2.70
C ASP A 82 2.49 6.41 -3.17
N ALA A 83 2.21 6.93 -4.36
CA ALA A 83 2.75 8.18 -4.89
C ALA A 83 1.59 9.14 -5.15
N PRO A 84 1.54 10.30 -4.51
CA PRO A 84 0.47 11.27 -4.77
C PRO A 84 0.48 11.68 -6.25
N MET A 85 -0.70 11.90 -6.82
CA MET A 85 -0.80 12.44 -8.18
C MET A 85 -0.16 13.83 -8.23
N THR A 86 0.53 14.09 -9.34
CA THR A 86 1.07 15.42 -9.61
C THR A 86 -0.06 16.40 -9.95
N GLU A 87 0.20 17.71 -9.80
CA GLU A 87 -0.75 18.76 -10.21
C GLU A 87 -1.14 18.61 -11.69
N GLU A 88 -0.18 18.29 -12.57
CA GLU A 88 -0.46 18.06 -13.99
C GLU A 88 -1.34 16.82 -14.22
N GLY A 89 -1.12 15.76 -13.43
CA GLY A 89 -1.95 14.55 -13.47
C GLY A 89 -3.38 14.85 -13.06
N MET A 90 -3.56 15.63 -11.98
CA MET A 90 -4.89 16.02 -11.48
C MET A 90 -5.64 16.94 -12.45
N LYS A 91 -4.96 17.86 -13.16
CA LYS A 91 -5.58 18.73 -14.18
C LYS A 91 -6.19 17.95 -15.37
N LYS A 92 -5.74 16.71 -15.59
CA LYS A 92 -6.27 15.84 -16.66
C LYS A 92 -7.50 15.05 -16.25
N LEU A 93 -7.90 15.13 -14.97
CA LEU A 93 -9.05 14.41 -14.45
C LEU A 93 -10.36 15.11 -14.84
N PRO A 94 -11.46 14.35 -15.00
CA PRO A 94 -12.78 14.92 -15.30
C PRO A 94 -13.41 15.66 -14.12
N GLY A 95 -12.80 15.63 -12.93
CA GLY A 95 -13.31 16.28 -11.72
C GLY A 95 -12.31 16.25 -10.58
N ALA A 96 -12.64 16.92 -9.49
CA ALA A 96 -11.81 16.95 -8.29
C ALA A 96 -11.70 15.55 -7.66
N ILE A 97 -10.49 15.17 -7.25
CA ILE A 97 -10.19 13.88 -6.63
C ILE A 97 -9.55 14.08 -5.25
N PHE A 98 -9.95 13.26 -4.29
CA PHE A 98 -9.34 13.18 -2.99
C PHE A 98 -8.26 12.10 -2.94
N HIS A 99 -7.17 12.40 -2.24
CA HIS A 99 -6.16 11.45 -1.79
C HIS A 99 -6.46 11.12 -0.34
N ILE A 100 -7.18 10.04 -0.07
CA ILE A 100 -7.55 9.63 1.29
C ILE A 100 -6.48 8.70 1.82
N PRO A 101 -5.62 9.14 2.78
CA PRO A 101 -4.63 8.25 3.37
C PRO A 101 -5.34 7.11 4.11
N THR A 102 -4.79 5.93 4.01
CA THR A 102 -5.39 4.73 4.61
C THR A 102 -4.46 4.01 5.56
N ALA A 103 -3.17 3.99 5.30
CA ALA A 103 -2.18 3.36 6.15
C ALA A 103 -0.79 3.96 5.96
N LEU A 104 0.09 3.68 6.91
CA LEU A 104 1.52 3.95 6.86
C LEU A 104 2.28 2.64 6.69
N GLY A 105 3.34 2.67 5.90
CA GLY A 105 4.22 1.51 5.75
C GLY A 105 5.67 1.92 5.53
N ALA A 106 6.55 0.94 5.64
CA ALA A 106 7.98 1.09 5.41
C ALA A 106 8.38 0.44 4.08
N VAL A 107 9.12 1.16 3.25
CA VAL A 107 9.86 0.54 2.15
C VAL A 107 11.19 0.05 2.71
N VAL A 108 11.48 -1.23 2.57
CA VAL A 108 12.63 -1.87 3.21
C VAL A 108 13.55 -2.51 2.19
N PRO A 109 14.87 -2.22 2.23
CA PRO A 109 15.84 -2.99 1.48
C PRO A 109 15.90 -4.42 2.01
N VAL A 110 15.70 -5.38 1.11
CA VAL A 110 15.73 -6.82 1.38
C VAL A 110 16.86 -7.48 0.61
N TYR A 111 17.47 -8.53 1.15
CA TYR A 111 18.59 -9.18 0.50
C TYR A 111 18.62 -10.70 0.70
N ASN A 112 19.32 -11.37 -0.20
CA ASN A 112 19.48 -12.82 -0.20
C ASN A 112 20.97 -13.22 -0.06
N LEU A 113 21.44 -13.28 1.18
CA LEU A 113 22.77 -13.76 1.54
C LEU A 113 22.65 -14.92 2.53
N ALA A 114 23.16 -16.11 2.19
CA ALA A 114 22.94 -17.33 2.96
C ALA A 114 23.36 -17.18 4.44
N ASN A 115 24.59 -16.75 4.69
CA ASN A 115 25.22 -16.74 6.02
C ASN A 115 25.25 -15.36 6.68
N VAL A 116 24.45 -14.39 6.18
CA VAL A 116 24.32 -13.06 6.74
C VAL A 116 22.94 -12.93 7.37
N ALA A 117 22.87 -12.59 8.65
CA ALA A 117 21.61 -12.39 9.35
C ALA A 117 20.89 -11.11 8.87
N SER A 118 19.63 -10.93 9.27
CA SER A 118 18.90 -9.66 9.09
C SER A 118 19.59 -8.53 9.87
N GLY A 119 19.45 -7.29 9.40
CA GLY A 119 20.00 -6.12 10.07
C GLY A 119 21.35 -5.63 9.50
N LEU A 120 21.72 -6.06 8.26
CA LEU A 120 22.88 -5.53 7.56
C LEU A 120 22.79 -3.99 7.50
N LYS A 121 23.82 -3.30 7.99
CA LYS A 121 23.86 -1.85 8.07
C LYS A 121 24.19 -1.21 6.72
N LEU A 122 23.34 -0.31 6.27
CA LEU A 122 23.55 0.48 5.06
C LEU A 122 23.44 1.98 5.37
N THR A 123 24.37 2.75 4.85
CA THR A 123 24.24 4.23 4.83
C THR A 123 23.52 4.67 3.56
N PRO A 124 23.00 5.92 3.51
CA PRO A 124 22.42 6.49 2.30
C PRO A 124 23.33 6.35 1.07
N ASP A 125 24.62 6.67 1.21
CA ASP A 125 25.58 6.61 0.10
C ASP A 125 25.88 5.21 -0.35
N VAL A 126 25.95 4.24 0.56
CA VAL A 126 26.14 2.83 0.22
C VAL A 126 24.92 2.29 -0.52
N LEU A 127 23.71 2.56 -0.04
CA LEU A 127 22.50 2.14 -0.73
C LEU A 127 22.39 2.77 -2.13
N ALA A 128 22.61 4.08 -2.24
CA ALA A 128 22.64 4.75 -3.54
C ALA A 128 23.74 4.20 -4.46
N GLY A 129 24.92 3.93 -3.91
CA GLY A 129 26.06 3.36 -4.67
C GLY A 129 25.76 1.98 -5.25
N ILE A 130 25.01 1.15 -4.53
CA ILE A 130 24.55 -0.16 -5.02
C ILE A 130 23.60 0.04 -6.23
N TYR A 131 22.58 0.88 -6.09
CA TYR A 131 21.59 1.11 -7.17
C TYR A 131 22.14 1.93 -8.34
N LEU A 132 23.23 2.67 -8.14
CA LEU A 132 24.00 3.30 -9.22
C LEU A 132 24.98 2.34 -9.92
N GLY A 133 25.12 1.10 -9.46
CA GLY A 133 26.08 0.14 -10.00
C GLY A 133 27.54 0.43 -9.67
N LYS A 134 27.81 1.25 -8.65
CA LYS A 134 29.16 1.59 -8.20
C LYS A 134 29.71 0.63 -7.14
N ILE A 135 28.82 0.09 -6.31
CA ILE A 135 29.11 -0.98 -5.35
C ILE A 135 28.50 -2.24 -5.93
N THR A 136 29.34 -3.10 -6.45
CA THR A 136 28.92 -4.29 -7.21
C THR A 136 29.18 -5.59 -6.49
N ARG A 137 29.88 -5.56 -5.34
CA ARG A 137 30.21 -6.76 -4.56
C ARG A 137 29.84 -6.58 -3.10
N TRP A 138 29.40 -7.68 -2.49
CA TRP A 138 29.00 -7.67 -1.08
C TRP A 138 30.15 -7.39 -0.12
N ASN A 139 31.38 -7.81 -0.44
CA ASN A 139 32.58 -7.53 0.35
C ASN A 139 33.26 -6.20 0.00
N ASP A 140 32.55 -5.27 -0.67
CA ASP A 140 33.06 -3.91 -0.90
C ASP A 140 33.53 -3.29 0.43
N PRO A 141 34.71 -2.62 0.47
CA PRO A 141 35.24 -2.01 1.69
C PRO A 141 34.27 -1.11 2.44
N LYS A 142 33.41 -0.35 1.73
CA LYS A 142 32.41 0.53 2.34
C LYS A 142 31.31 -0.26 3.08
N LEU A 143 30.91 -1.42 2.54
CA LEU A 143 29.98 -2.33 3.21
C LEU A 143 30.65 -3.03 4.41
N ALA A 144 31.87 -3.53 4.24
CA ALA A 144 32.61 -4.21 5.27
C ALA A 144 32.91 -3.32 6.49
N GLU A 145 33.25 -2.05 6.26
CA GLU A 145 33.50 -1.08 7.32
C GLU A 145 32.28 -0.84 8.22
N LEU A 146 31.09 -0.82 7.63
CA LEU A 146 29.82 -0.67 8.37
C LEU A 146 29.42 -1.94 9.14
N ASN A 147 29.91 -3.12 8.72
CA ASN A 147 29.47 -4.43 9.18
C ASN A 147 30.63 -5.30 9.69
N LYS A 148 31.53 -4.73 10.49
CA LYS A 148 32.78 -5.36 10.97
C LYS A 148 32.62 -6.71 11.68
N THR A 149 31.42 -6.97 12.24
CA THR A 149 31.09 -8.23 12.92
C THR A 149 30.50 -9.29 12.00
N VAL A 150 30.35 -8.98 10.71
CA VAL A 150 29.74 -9.86 9.70
C VAL A 150 30.77 -10.18 8.62
N THR A 151 30.99 -11.47 8.34
CA THR A 151 31.80 -11.89 7.19
C THR A 151 30.94 -11.78 5.92
N LEU A 152 31.17 -10.71 5.15
CA LEU A 152 30.50 -10.51 3.88
C LEU A 152 31.12 -11.36 2.78
N PRO A 153 30.32 -12.07 1.96
CA PRO A 153 30.85 -12.95 0.92
C PRO A 153 31.47 -12.15 -0.23
N ASN A 154 32.48 -12.72 -0.86
CA ASN A 154 33.04 -12.24 -2.12
C ASN A 154 32.11 -12.63 -3.27
N ALA A 155 30.94 -12.03 -3.36
CA ALA A 155 29.90 -12.32 -4.33
C ALA A 155 29.38 -11.03 -4.96
N ASP A 156 28.90 -11.13 -6.18
CA ASP A 156 28.29 -9.99 -6.89
C ASP A 156 26.95 -9.60 -6.27
N ILE A 157 26.66 -8.30 -6.32
CA ILE A 157 25.34 -7.76 -5.94
C ILE A 157 24.43 -7.76 -7.16
N VAL A 158 23.32 -8.48 -7.10
CA VAL A 158 22.26 -8.43 -8.12
C VAL A 158 21.16 -7.52 -7.63
N VAL A 159 21.00 -6.38 -8.28
CA VAL A 159 19.94 -5.40 -7.93
C VAL A 159 18.60 -5.85 -8.47
N ALA A 160 17.56 -5.83 -7.66
CA ALA A 160 16.18 -6.03 -8.06
C ALA A 160 15.38 -4.73 -7.87
N HIS A 161 14.59 -4.36 -8.87
CA HIS A 161 13.76 -3.15 -8.85
C HIS A 161 12.38 -3.42 -9.46
N ARG A 162 11.47 -2.45 -9.40
CA ARG A 162 10.14 -2.56 -10.00
C ARG A 162 10.19 -2.36 -11.52
N SER A 163 9.39 -3.15 -12.22
CA SER A 163 9.19 -3.05 -13.67
C SER A 163 7.89 -2.38 -14.07
N ASP A 164 7.02 -2.08 -13.13
CA ASP A 164 5.72 -1.40 -13.31
C ASP A 164 5.76 0.02 -12.72
N GLY A 165 4.74 0.83 -13.02
CA GLY A 165 4.56 2.14 -12.38
C GLY A 165 4.20 1.98 -10.91
N SER A 166 5.14 2.22 -10.00
CA SER A 166 5.12 1.82 -8.60
C SER A 166 5.22 3.00 -7.64
N GLY A 167 4.26 3.10 -6.71
CA GLY A 167 4.37 4.05 -5.60
C GLY A 167 5.48 3.67 -4.62
N THR A 168 5.72 2.38 -4.39
CA THR A 168 6.86 1.90 -3.60
C THR A 168 8.19 2.38 -4.21
N THR A 169 8.30 2.36 -5.54
CA THR A 169 9.46 2.92 -6.26
C THR A 169 9.54 4.44 -6.08
N ASP A 170 8.42 5.16 -6.16
CA ASP A 170 8.44 6.61 -5.94
C ASP A 170 8.96 6.97 -4.54
N ILE A 171 8.51 6.28 -3.49
CA ILE A 171 9.00 6.46 -2.11
C ILE A 171 10.49 6.16 -2.04
N PHE A 172 10.95 5.04 -2.61
CA PHE A 172 12.35 4.62 -2.59
C PHE A 172 13.25 5.59 -3.35
N THR A 173 12.88 5.97 -4.57
CA THR A 173 13.66 6.90 -5.40
C THR A 173 13.61 8.33 -4.86
N ASN A 174 12.53 8.73 -4.21
CA ASN A 174 12.45 9.99 -3.47
C ASN A 174 13.49 10.02 -2.34
N TYR A 175 13.61 8.94 -1.57
CA TYR A 175 14.64 8.82 -0.55
C TYR A 175 16.04 8.96 -1.16
N LEU A 176 16.38 8.18 -2.18
CA LEU A 176 17.69 8.26 -2.81
C LEU A 176 17.98 9.65 -3.40
N THR A 177 16.96 10.30 -3.98
CA THR A 177 17.06 11.69 -4.49
C THR A 177 17.29 12.71 -3.38
N THR A 178 16.71 12.48 -2.20
CA THR A 178 16.85 13.36 -1.04
C THR A 178 18.25 13.27 -0.45
N VAL A 179 18.80 12.06 -0.32
CA VAL A 179 20.00 11.78 0.45
C VAL A 179 21.28 11.66 -0.37
N ASN A 180 21.21 11.59 -1.70
CA ASN A 180 22.37 11.41 -2.57
C ASN A 180 22.30 12.30 -3.81
N THR A 181 23.28 13.21 -3.94
CA THR A 181 23.33 14.20 -5.01
C THR A 181 23.56 13.60 -6.38
N GLU A 182 24.35 12.52 -6.46
CA GLU A 182 24.62 11.86 -7.75
C GLU A 182 23.39 11.10 -8.25
N TRP A 183 22.66 10.39 -7.35
CA TRP A 183 21.38 9.78 -7.71
C TRP A 183 20.39 10.84 -8.22
N ARG A 184 20.29 11.97 -7.52
CA ARG A 184 19.44 13.10 -7.92
C ARG A 184 19.76 13.60 -9.33
N ALA A 185 21.02 13.72 -9.65
CA ALA A 185 21.48 14.24 -10.95
C ALA A 185 21.30 13.23 -12.10
N LYS A 186 21.50 11.94 -11.85
CA LYS A 186 21.56 10.91 -12.88
C LYS A 186 20.24 10.17 -13.11
N VAL A 187 19.47 9.96 -12.03
CA VAL A 187 18.27 9.10 -12.05
C VAL A 187 17.04 9.87 -11.63
N GLY A 188 17.09 10.56 -10.48
CA GLY A 188 16.00 11.33 -9.94
C GLY A 188 14.94 10.48 -9.24
N ARG A 189 13.71 11.05 -9.12
CA ARG A 189 12.55 10.48 -8.44
C ARG A 189 11.44 10.16 -9.43
N GLY A 190 10.71 9.08 -9.18
CA GLY A 190 9.47 8.77 -9.90
C GLY A 190 8.96 7.37 -9.64
N PRO A 191 7.69 7.11 -10.01
CA PRO A 191 7.10 5.77 -9.93
C PRO A 191 7.71 4.80 -10.97
N SER A 192 8.44 5.34 -11.94
CA SER A 192 9.23 4.62 -12.94
C SER A 192 10.42 5.49 -13.32
N VAL A 193 11.62 4.97 -13.22
CA VAL A 193 12.88 5.65 -13.53
C VAL A 193 13.75 4.79 -14.45
N ASN A 194 14.75 5.41 -15.08
CA ASN A 194 15.75 4.67 -15.83
C ASN A 194 16.78 4.07 -14.87
N TRP A 195 16.57 2.82 -14.49
CA TRP A 195 17.45 2.12 -13.57
C TRP A 195 18.82 1.90 -14.19
N PRO A 196 19.92 2.30 -13.51
CA PRO A 196 21.28 2.10 -14.03
C PRO A 196 21.65 0.62 -14.13
N VAL A 197 21.15 -0.20 -13.20
CA VAL A 197 21.44 -1.64 -13.09
C VAL A 197 20.22 -2.38 -12.54
N GLY A 198 20.17 -3.68 -12.74
CA GLY A 198 19.24 -4.55 -12.03
C GLY A 198 18.25 -5.29 -12.93
N ILE A 199 17.43 -6.09 -12.27
CA ILE A 199 16.39 -6.96 -12.85
C ILE A 199 15.03 -6.46 -12.37
N GLY A 200 14.08 -6.34 -13.30
CA GLY A 200 12.72 -5.87 -13.01
C GLY A 200 11.82 -6.97 -12.47
N GLY A 201 11.11 -6.69 -11.36
CA GLY A 201 10.02 -7.50 -10.83
C GLY A 201 8.70 -6.72 -10.83
N LYS A 202 7.60 -7.33 -11.27
CA LYS A 202 6.28 -6.69 -11.27
C LYS A 202 5.66 -6.78 -9.87
N GLY A 203 5.24 -5.64 -9.31
CA GLY A 203 4.68 -5.56 -7.97
C GLY A 203 5.71 -5.75 -6.85
N ASN A 204 5.30 -5.58 -5.59
CA ASN A 204 6.13 -5.93 -4.43
C ASN A 204 6.42 -7.45 -4.42
N GLU A 205 5.44 -8.26 -4.77
CA GLU A 205 5.54 -9.71 -4.91
C GLU A 205 6.59 -10.13 -5.93
N GLY A 206 6.66 -9.47 -7.08
CA GLY A 206 7.64 -9.77 -8.12
C GLY A 206 9.07 -9.45 -7.68
N VAL A 207 9.30 -8.30 -7.04
CA VAL A 207 10.62 -7.97 -6.47
C VAL A 207 10.99 -8.94 -5.36
N ALA A 208 10.07 -9.27 -4.45
CA ALA A 208 10.29 -10.28 -3.41
C ALA A 208 10.68 -11.63 -4.01
N GLY A 209 10.00 -12.05 -5.09
CA GLY A 209 10.29 -13.27 -5.83
C GLY A 209 11.70 -13.28 -6.42
N VAL A 210 12.10 -12.20 -7.13
CA VAL A 210 13.45 -12.05 -7.69
C VAL A 210 14.51 -12.16 -6.60
N VAL A 211 14.36 -11.44 -5.48
CA VAL A 211 15.35 -11.45 -4.39
C VAL A 211 15.43 -12.83 -3.75
N LYS A 212 14.31 -13.49 -3.48
CA LYS A 212 14.30 -14.83 -2.87
C LYS A 212 14.98 -15.90 -3.73
N GLN A 213 14.81 -15.82 -5.04
CA GLN A 213 15.32 -16.83 -5.98
C GLN A 213 16.76 -16.59 -6.42
N THR A 214 17.29 -15.37 -6.21
CA THR A 214 18.61 -14.97 -6.71
C THR A 214 19.60 -14.81 -5.54
N PRO A 215 20.54 -15.73 -5.34
CA PRO A 215 21.63 -15.54 -4.38
C PRO A 215 22.41 -14.26 -4.68
N GLY A 216 22.75 -13.50 -3.64
CA GLY A 216 23.42 -12.21 -3.78
C GLY A 216 22.52 -11.06 -4.21
N ALA A 217 21.21 -11.26 -4.33
CA ALA A 217 20.29 -10.18 -4.69
C ALA A 217 20.01 -9.22 -3.52
N ILE A 218 19.79 -7.95 -3.88
CA ILE A 218 19.20 -6.89 -3.05
C ILE A 218 18.05 -6.25 -3.82
N GLY A 219 16.95 -5.98 -3.13
CA GLY A 219 15.79 -5.27 -3.68
C GLY A 219 15.14 -4.40 -2.62
N TYR A 220 14.01 -3.80 -2.94
CA TYR A 220 13.17 -3.06 -1.99
C TYR A 220 11.70 -3.48 -2.14
N VAL A 221 11.04 -3.68 -1.02
CA VAL A 221 9.61 -4.02 -0.94
C VAL A 221 8.97 -3.29 0.24
N GLU A 222 7.65 -3.30 0.30
CA GLU A 222 6.94 -2.90 1.50
C GLU A 222 7.15 -3.96 2.62
N LEU A 223 7.17 -3.52 3.90
CA LEU A 223 7.55 -4.34 5.06
C LEU A 223 6.70 -5.61 5.22
N ALA A 224 5.39 -5.56 4.98
CA ALA A 224 4.53 -6.73 5.07
C ALA A 224 5.00 -7.86 4.12
N TYR A 225 5.43 -7.51 2.89
CA TYR A 225 5.98 -8.49 1.95
C TYR A 225 7.29 -9.09 2.45
N ALA A 226 8.17 -8.29 3.04
CA ALA A 226 9.41 -8.78 3.62
C ALA A 226 9.12 -9.78 4.76
N LYS A 227 8.19 -9.43 5.65
CA LYS A 227 7.79 -10.28 6.79
C LYS A 227 7.11 -11.57 6.35
N GLN A 228 6.07 -11.48 5.50
CA GLN A 228 5.34 -12.64 5.00
C GLN A 228 6.25 -13.63 4.26
N ASN A 229 7.24 -13.11 3.55
CA ASN A 229 8.22 -13.93 2.83
C ASN A 229 9.46 -14.31 3.65
N LYS A 230 9.51 -13.94 4.94
CA LYS A 230 10.65 -14.20 5.85
C LYS A 230 11.99 -13.73 5.28
N MET A 231 11.97 -12.58 4.60
CA MET A 231 13.16 -11.99 3.98
C MET A 231 14.04 -11.31 5.00
N LYS A 232 15.33 -11.27 4.73
CA LYS A 232 16.30 -10.51 5.52
C LYS A 232 16.19 -9.04 5.12
N VAL A 233 16.06 -8.15 6.11
CA VAL A 233 15.94 -6.70 5.92
C VAL A 233 17.21 -5.99 6.41
N ALA A 234 17.58 -4.92 5.75
CA ALA A 234 18.70 -4.07 6.18
C ALA A 234 18.27 -3.08 7.28
N SER A 235 19.24 -2.64 8.08
CA SER A 235 19.14 -1.46 8.92
C SER A 235 19.71 -0.24 8.18
N LEU A 236 19.01 0.88 8.18
CA LEU A 236 19.44 2.09 7.48
C LEU A 236 19.87 3.18 8.47
N ARG A 237 20.92 3.89 8.11
CA ARG A 237 21.29 5.11 8.83
C ARG A 237 20.34 6.24 8.46
N ASN A 238 19.59 6.74 9.46
CA ASN A 238 18.64 7.81 9.28
C ASN A 238 19.31 9.19 9.30
N LYS A 239 18.52 10.25 9.13
CA LYS A 239 18.95 11.65 9.11
C LYS A 239 19.71 12.08 10.38
N GLU A 240 19.33 11.54 11.53
CA GLU A 240 19.95 11.80 12.84
C GLU A 240 21.24 10.99 13.06
N GLY A 241 21.67 10.18 12.07
CA GLY A 241 22.89 9.36 12.13
C GLY A 241 22.75 8.01 12.81
N HIS A 242 21.55 7.62 13.26
CA HIS A 242 21.28 6.35 13.92
C HIS A 242 20.94 5.26 12.91
N PHE A 243 21.45 4.03 13.15
CA PHE A 243 21.00 2.86 12.42
C PHE A 243 19.66 2.37 12.98
N VAL A 244 18.62 2.42 12.16
CA VAL A 244 17.26 2.04 12.52
C VAL A 244 16.89 0.76 11.78
N THR A 245 16.21 -0.15 12.46
CA THR A 245 15.59 -1.33 11.87
C THR A 245 14.14 -1.01 11.49
N PRO A 246 13.62 -1.49 10.35
CA PRO A 246 12.25 -1.22 9.97
C PRO A 246 11.27 -1.96 10.89
N THR A 247 10.57 -1.19 11.72
CA THR A 247 9.50 -1.65 12.61
C THR A 247 8.29 -0.73 12.47
N LEU A 248 7.16 -1.13 13.04
CA LEU A 248 5.96 -0.30 13.08
C LEU A 248 6.19 0.99 13.87
N GLU A 249 6.92 0.87 14.99
CA GLU A 249 7.27 1.99 15.84
C GLU A 249 8.15 3.00 15.09
N ALA A 250 9.13 2.51 14.34
CA ALA A 250 10.02 3.36 13.54
C ALA A 250 9.27 4.06 12.38
N THR A 251 8.30 3.37 11.78
CA THR A 251 7.41 3.94 10.76
C THR A 251 6.48 5.01 11.36
N SER A 252 5.90 4.72 12.53
CA SER A 252 5.05 5.66 13.27
C SER A 252 5.83 6.89 13.73
N ALA A 253 7.09 6.73 14.15
CA ALA A 253 7.96 7.84 14.53
C ALA A 253 8.18 8.80 13.35
N ALA A 254 8.40 8.28 12.14
CA ALA A 254 8.52 9.11 10.94
C ALA A 254 7.22 9.89 10.64
N ALA A 255 6.05 9.27 10.82
CA ALA A 255 4.76 9.92 10.62
C ALA A 255 4.47 11.00 11.66
N ALA A 256 4.84 10.79 12.92
CA ALA A 256 4.64 11.76 14.00
C ALA A 256 5.37 13.08 13.70
N GLY A 257 6.54 13.04 13.07
CA GLY A 257 7.32 14.20 12.67
C GLY A 257 6.60 15.12 11.67
N VAL A 258 5.66 14.60 10.88
CA VAL A 258 4.96 15.37 9.83
C VAL A 258 3.45 15.51 10.06
N ALA A 259 2.87 14.83 11.05
CA ALA A 259 1.43 14.82 11.29
C ALA A 259 0.85 16.22 11.52
N LYS A 260 1.60 17.11 12.20
CA LYS A 260 1.18 18.50 12.48
C LYS A 260 1.16 19.38 11.23
N SER A 261 2.06 19.12 10.27
CA SER A 261 2.19 19.85 9.01
C SER A 261 1.46 19.19 7.84
N MET A 262 0.63 18.15 8.11
CA MET A 262 -0.16 17.46 7.08
C MET A 262 -1.03 18.45 6.30
N PRO A 263 -0.84 18.61 4.98
CA PRO A 263 -1.65 19.50 4.16
C PRO A 263 -3.11 19.03 4.08
N ALA A 264 -4.01 19.93 3.68
CA ALA A 264 -5.44 19.63 3.60
C ALA A 264 -5.75 18.54 2.55
N ASP A 265 -4.92 18.38 1.55
CA ASP A 265 -5.03 17.37 0.49
C ASP A 265 -4.27 16.06 0.78
N PHE A 266 -3.64 15.97 1.96
CA PHE A 266 -2.87 14.82 2.46
C PHE A 266 -1.66 14.40 1.63
N ARG A 267 -1.25 15.17 0.62
CA ARG A 267 -0.12 14.86 -0.25
C ARG A 267 1.19 15.30 0.39
N VAL A 268 1.75 14.45 1.23
CA VAL A 268 2.99 14.71 1.98
C VAL A 268 3.97 13.55 1.84
N SER A 269 5.26 13.84 1.92
CA SER A 269 6.32 12.83 1.98
C SER A 269 6.76 12.58 3.42
N LEU A 270 6.94 11.31 3.78
CA LEU A 270 7.50 10.87 5.07
C LEU A 270 8.98 10.45 4.93
N VAL A 271 9.54 10.63 3.75
CA VAL A 271 10.92 10.25 3.43
C VAL A 271 11.89 11.13 4.20
N ASP A 272 12.90 10.50 4.80
CA ASP A 272 13.96 11.15 5.57
C ASP A 272 13.42 12.06 6.71
N ALA A 273 12.31 11.62 7.34
CA ALA A 273 11.68 12.35 8.43
C ALA A 273 12.64 12.45 9.64
N PRO A 274 12.60 13.56 10.41
CA PRO A 274 13.42 13.72 11.60
C PRO A 274 13.02 12.74 12.70
N GLY A 275 13.94 12.47 13.62
CA GLY A 275 13.74 11.62 14.80
C GLY A 275 14.71 10.47 14.85
N LYS A 276 15.28 10.21 16.05
CA LYS A 276 16.29 9.16 16.26
C LYS A 276 15.83 7.77 15.86
N GLU A 277 14.55 7.49 16.08
CA GLU A 277 13.94 6.18 15.81
C GLU A 277 13.19 6.15 14.47
N SER A 278 13.16 7.26 13.70
CA SER A 278 12.42 7.35 12.45
C SER A 278 13.03 6.46 11.36
N TRP A 279 12.20 5.58 10.77
CA TRP A 279 12.58 4.83 9.58
C TRP A 279 12.66 5.76 8.38
N PRO A 280 13.79 5.83 7.67
CA PRO A 280 14.01 6.89 6.67
C PRO A 280 13.23 6.70 5.36
N ILE A 281 12.73 5.51 5.07
CA ILE A 281 11.97 5.22 3.84
C ILE A 281 10.52 4.86 4.19
N SER A 282 9.87 5.76 4.93
CA SER A 282 8.45 5.63 5.29
C SER A 282 7.56 6.29 4.25
N GLY A 283 6.36 5.77 4.08
CA GLY A 283 5.37 6.31 3.14
C GLY A 283 3.93 6.12 3.60
N LEU A 284 3.07 6.95 3.02
CA LEU A 284 1.62 6.79 3.06
C LEU A 284 1.15 5.99 1.84
N THR A 285 0.00 5.37 1.96
CA THR A 285 -0.78 4.90 0.82
C THR A 285 -2.15 5.55 0.84
N TRP A 286 -2.68 5.87 -0.33
CA TRP A 286 -3.94 6.61 -0.49
C TRP A 286 -4.93 5.85 -1.35
N ILE A 287 -6.21 5.93 -0.98
CA ILE A 287 -7.31 5.67 -1.89
C ILE A 287 -7.64 6.97 -2.62
N LEU A 288 -7.73 6.88 -3.95
CA LEU A 288 -8.14 7.97 -4.84
C LEU A 288 -9.63 7.85 -5.10
N VAL A 289 -10.40 8.87 -4.75
CA VAL A 289 -11.84 8.90 -4.93
C VAL A 289 -12.29 10.27 -5.44
N TYR A 290 -13.15 10.31 -6.46
CA TYR A 290 -13.72 11.58 -6.93
C TYR A 290 -14.61 12.23 -5.88
N LYS A 291 -14.52 13.55 -5.77
CA LYS A 291 -15.37 14.34 -4.88
C LYS A 291 -16.83 14.18 -5.25
N ASP A 292 -17.15 14.30 -6.54
CA ASP A 292 -18.50 14.14 -7.06
C ASP A 292 -18.65 12.76 -7.69
N GLN A 293 -19.48 11.93 -7.08
CA GLN A 293 -19.71 10.56 -7.49
C GLN A 293 -20.72 10.49 -8.64
N LYS A 294 -20.50 9.56 -9.58
CA LYS A 294 -21.40 9.33 -10.71
C LYS A 294 -22.56 8.39 -10.37
N ASP A 295 -22.43 7.62 -9.29
CA ASP A 295 -23.38 6.62 -8.82
C ASP A 295 -23.53 6.78 -7.31
N GLU A 296 -24.75 7.03 -6.85
CA GLU A 296 -25.04 7.29 -5.43
C GLU A 296 -24.76 6.07 -4.55
N ALA A 297 -25.20 4.89 -4.98
CA ALA A 297 -25.05 3.67 -4.20
C ALA A 297 -23.59 3.27 -4.03
N ARG A 298 -22.80 3.31 -5.13
CA ARG A 298 -21.37 3.03 -5.09
C ARG A 298 -20.60 4.09 -4.31
N GLY A 299 -20.91 5.35 -4.51
CA GLY A 299 -20.29 6.45 -3.75
C GLY A 299 -20.52 6.33 -2.26
N LYS A 300 -21.76 6.03 -1.85
CA LYS A 300 -22.12 5.80 -0.44
C LYS A 300 -21.37 4.58 0.14
N ALA A 301 -21.30 3.49 -0.60
CA ALA A 301 -20.57 2.29 -0.17
C ALA A 301 -19.06 2.57 0.04
N ILE A 302 -18.42 3.35 -0.86
CA ILE A 302 -17.02 3.77 -0.72
C ILE A 302 -16.83 4.65 0.53
N VAL A 303 -17.69 5.63 0.75
CA VAL A 303 -17.60 6.52 1.92
C VAL A 303 -17.78 5.72 3.22
N GLN A 304 -18.74 4.81 3.29
CA GLN A 304 -18.96 3.97 4.48
C GLN A 304 -17.77 3.01 4.72
N PHE A 305 -17.22 2.41 3.66
CA PHE A 305 -16.00 1.62 3.76
C PHE A 305 -14.83 2.45 4.30
N LEU A 306 -14.58 3.65 3.75
CA LEU A 306 -13.49 4.52 4.20
C LEU A 306 -13.65 4.94 5.65
N LYS A 307 -14.88 5.25 6.10
CA LYS A 307 -15.19 5.54 7.52
C LYS A 307 -14.83 4.35 8.42
N TRP A 308 -15.17 3.15 8.00
CA TRP A 308 -14.85 1.93 8.73
C TRP A 308 -13.33 1.67 8.71
N ALA A 309 -12.68 1.81 7.55
CA ALA A 309 -11.26 1.54 7.37
C ALA A 309 -10.39 2.39 8.29
N ILE A 310 -10.66 3.72 8.39
CA ILE A 310 -9.88 4.64 9.24
C ILE A 310 -10.21 4.52 10.75
N ARG A 311 -11.11 3.64 11.16
CA ARG A 311 -11.51 3.40 12.56
C ARG A 311 -11.30 1.95 12.96
N ASP A 312 -12.25 1.08 12.57
CA ASP A 312 -12.20 -0.34 12.92
C ASP A 312 -11.14 -1.09 12.11
N GLY A 313 -10.97 -0.73 10.84
CA GLY A 313 -9.94 -1.28 9.96
C GLY A 313 -8.53 -1.09 10.50
N GLN A 314 -8.23 0.06 11.11
CA GLN A 314 -6.90 0.33 11.67
C GLN A 314 -6.49 -0.64 12.79
N LYS A 315 -7.44 -1.26 13.48
CA LYS A 315 -7.15 -2.27 14.52
C LYS A 315 -6.46 -3.51 13.95
N MET A 316 -6.55 -3.73 12.64
CA MET A 316 -5.94 -4.87 11.94
C MET A 316 -4.54 -4.56 11.37
N GLU A 317 -4.15 -3.28 11.31
CA GLU A 317 -2.94 -2.84 10.62
C GLU A 317 -1.68 -3.44 11.24
N ALA A 318 -1.54 -3.36 12.56
CA ALA A 318 -0.35 -3.86 13.26
C ALA A 318 -0.10 -5.36 13.02
N ALA A 319 -1.16 -6.16 12.97
CA ALA A 319 -1.07 -7.60 12.72
C ALA A 319 -0.63 -7.94 11.28
N LEU A 320 -0.69 -6.95 10.38
CA LEU A 320 -0.30 -7.05 8.98
C LEU A 320 0.94 -6.23 8.63
N ASP A 321 1.69 -5.79 9.64
CA ASP A 321 2.91 -4.99 9.50
C ASP A 321 2.70 -3.60 8.88
N TYR A 322 1.51 -2.98 9.07
CA TYR A 322 1.23 -1.58 8.76
C TYR A 322 1.08 -0.75 10.04
N ALA A 323 1.49 0.50 9.98
CA ALA A 323 1.33 1.43 11.07
C ALA A 323 0.04 2.26 10.90
N ALA A 324 -0.69 2.43 11.99
CA ALA A 324 -1.94 3.17 12.01
C ALA A 324 -1.73 4.67 11.78
N LEU A 325 -2.72 5.31 11.16
CA LEU A 325 -2.72 6.74 10.97
C LEU A 325 -2.80 7.47 12.31
N PRO A 326 -2.03 8.55 12.51
CA PRO A 326 -2.17 9.38 13.70
C PRO A 326 -3.59 9.96 13.85
N LYS A 327 -4.10 10.01 15.08
CA LYS A 327 -5.46 10.52 15.35
C LYS A 327 -5.79 11.87 14.68
N PRO A 328 -4.89 12.90 14.69
CA PRO A 328 -5.18 14.16 14.00
C PRO A 328 -5.36 14.01 12.48
N VAL A 329 -4.73 12.99 11.87
CA VAL A 329 -4.89 12.69 10.44
C VAL A 329 -6.26 12.07 10.20
N VAL A 330 -6.69 11.12 11.04
CA VAL A 330 -8.02 10.49 10.98
C VAL A 330 -9.13 11.53 11.09
N GLU A 331 -9.01 12.51 12.01
CA GLU A 331 -9.98 13.60 12.18
C GLU A 331 -10.08 14.48 10.91
N LYS A 332 -8.94 14.78 10.26
CA LYS A 332 -8.94 15.51 8.98
C LYS A 332 -9.59 14.69 7.85
N ILE A 333 -9.36 13.37 7.82
CA ILE A 333 -9.98 12.49 6.82
C ILE A 333 -11.51 12.50 6.99
N ASP A 334 -12.03 12.43 8.21
CA ASP A 334 -13.47 12.51 8.48
C ASP A 334 -14.09 13.79 7.88
N VAL A 335 -13.39 14.92 7.96
CA VAL A 335 -13.83 16.17 7.33
C VAL A 335 -13.82 16.09 5.80
N ALA A 336 -12.80 15.46 5.22
CA ALA A 336 -12.71 15.27 3.77
C ALA A 336 -13.81 14.34 3.24
N LEU A 337 -14.11 13.25 3.94
CA LEU A 337 -15.17 12.31 3.56
C LEU A 337 -16.56 12.95 3.49
N LYS A 338 -16.84 13.94 4.35
CA LYS A 338 -18.11 14.70 4.33
C LYS A 338 -18.30 15.52 3.06
N GLN A 339 -17.22 15.79 2.31
CA GLN A 339 -17.27 16.54 1.05
C GLN A 339 -17.51 15.66 -0.18
N ILE A 340 -17.48 14.33 -0.03
CA ILE A 340 -17.81 13.41 -1.12
C ILE A 340 -19.32 13.44 -1.32
N SER A 341 -19.77 13.72 -2.54
CA SER A 341 -21.16 14.01 -2.85
C SER A 341 -21.66 13.28 -4.09
N PHE A 342 -22.98 13.20 -4.20
CA PHE A 342 -23.70 12.84 -5.43
C PHE A 342 -24.74 13.94 -5.68
N LYS A 343 -24.68 14.59 -6.86
CA LYS A 343 -25.57 15.69 -7.24
C LYS A 343 -25.64 16.78 -6.15
N GLY A 344 -24.51 17.11 -5.55
CA GLY A 344 -24.40 18.14 -4.51
C GLY A 344 -24.83 17.72 -3.09
N LYS A 345 -25.37 16.49 -2.91
CA LYS A 345 -25.75 15.95 -1.61
C LYS A 345 -24.61 15.08 -1.05
N SER A 346 -24.18 15.36 0.20
CA SER A 346 -23.14 14.54 0.87
C SER A 346 -23.56 13.08 0.99
N LEU A 347 -22.58 12.17 0.80
CA LEU A 347 -22.75 10.72 0.95
C LEU A 347 -22.23 10.17 2.29
N TYR A 348 -21.81 11.07 3.20
CA TYR A 348 -21.23 10.73 4.51
C TYR A 348 -22.21 10.04 5.47
#